data_3c48f7b470f09f58fea3395fc3f5c78c
#
_entry.id   3c48f7b470f09f58fea3395fc3f5c78c
#
_cell.length_a   1.000
_cell.length_b   1.000
_cell.length_c   1.000
_cell.angle_alpha   90.00
_cell.angle_beta   90.00
_cell.angle_gamma   90.00
#
_symmetry.space_group_name_H-M   'P 1'
#
loop_
_entity.id
_entity.type
_entity.pdbx_description
1 polymer ?
#
loop_
_entity_poly.entity_id
_entity_poly.type
_entity_poly.pdbx_seq_one_letter_code
_entity_poly.pdbx_strand_id
1 'polypeptide(L)'
;MKIDIIENRAECIIFSSQFGSGSAVWCGGDMTLPGSYDVEIDFDSEYIWGENVFYSNVPEESISLCNGVNKINSKVISIDGDIVVISLGCDVIMVEVSGAGVISNEHYIFFNSPAEMTSVTPFSN
;
A
#
# COMPACT_ATOMS: atom_id res chain seq x y z
N MET A 1 6.73 -6.81 -3.82
CA MET A 1 7.36 -6.28 -2.60
C MET A 1 7.68 -7.41 -1.65
N LYS A 2 8.85 -7.41 -1.09
CA LYS A 2 9.23 -8.42 -0.12
C LYS A 2 8.77 -8.01 1.27
N ILE A 3 8.06 -8.93 1.95
CA ILE A 3 7.59 -8.71 3.32
C ILE A 3 8.01 -9.87 4.21
N ASP A 4 8.16 -9.56 5.49
CA ASP A 4 8.31 -10.55 6.54
C ASP A 4 7.02 -10.52 7.37
N ILE A 5 6.36 -11.67 7.49
CA ILE A 5 5.16 -11.77 8.31
C ILE A 5 5.60 -11.90 9.77
N ILE A 6 5.18 -10.93 10.58
CA ILE A 6 5.54 -10.86 11.99
C ILE A 6 4.47 -11.54 12.83
N GLU A 7 3.21 -11.36 12.49
CA GLU A 7 2.08 -11.82 13.29
C GLU A 7 0.90 -12.15 12.40
N ASN A 8 0.21 -13.22 12.72
CA ASN A 8 -1.05 -13.58 12.08
C ASN A 8 -2.19 -13.37 13.07
N ARG A 9 -2.99 -12.35 12.84
CA ARG A 9 -4.21 -12.10 13.58
C ARG A 9 -5.39 -12.61 12.77
N ALA A 10 -6.52 -12.90 13.40
CA ALA A 10 -7.64 -13.62 12.82
C ALA A 10 -8.03 -13.15 11.40
N GLU A 11 -8.00 -11.86 11.12
CA GLU A 11 -8.45 -11.31 9.83
C GLU A 11 -7.32 -10.68 9.02
N CYS A 12 -6.27 -10.22 9.67
CA CYS A 12 -5.16 -9.53 9.02
C CYS A 12 -3.82 -10.03 9.55
N ILE A 13 -2.81 -9.97 8.71
CA ILE A 13 -1.43 -10.16 9.12
C ILE A 13 -0.81 -8.82 9.50
N ILE A 14 0.25 -8.85 10.30
CA ILE A 14 1.16 -7.73 10.48
C ILE A 14 2.46 -8.11 9.81
N PHE A 15 2.99 -7.22 9.00
CA PHE A 15 4.22 -7.46 8.25
C PHE A 15 5.19 -6.31 8.40
N SER A 16 6.45 -6.58 8.12
CA SER A 16 7.48 -5.57 7.93
C SER A 16 8.03 -5.65 6.51
N SER A 17 8.51 -4.51 6.03
CA SER A 17 9.17 -4.39 4.73
C SER A 17 10.28 -3.36 4.84
N GLN A 18 11.04 -3.17 3.76
CA GLN A 18 12.04 -2.10 3.75
C GLN A 18 11.42 -0.70 3.82
N PHE A 19 10.12 -0.58 3.57
CA PHE A 19 9.40 0.71 3.62
C PHE A 19 8.73 0.96 4.96
N GLY A 20 8.71 -0.02 5.85
CA GLY A 20 8.08 0.05 7.14
C GLY A 20 7.11 -1.10 7.39
N SER A 21 6.33 -0.98 8.45
CA SER A 21 5.39 -2.01 8.88
C SER A 21 3.97 -1.68 8.42
N GLY A 22 3.21 -2.72 8.14
CA GLY A 22 1.83 -2.60 7.73
C GLY A 22 0.98 -3.77 8.20
N SER A 23 -0.29 -3.69 7.91
CA SER A 23 -1.25 -4.77 8.17
C SER A 23 -2.18 -4.93 6.96
N ALA A 24 -2.49 -6.16 6.61
CA ALA A 24 -3.27 -6.44 5.43
C ALA A 24 -3.97 -7.80 5.54
N VAL A 25 -4.98 -7.99 4.70
CA VAL A 25 -5.61 -9.30 4.51
C VAL A 25 -4.66 -10.18 3.70
N TRP A 26 -4.40 -11.37 4.20
CA TRP A 26 -3.58 -12.35 3.48
C TRP A 26 -4.45 -13.08 2.44
N CYS A 27 -4.11 -12.92 1.18
CA CYS A 27 -4.85 -13.51 0.05
C CYS A 27 -4.10 -14.69 -0.58
N GLY A 28 -3.32 -15.40 0.21
CA GLY A 28 -2.62 -16.58 -0.21
C GLY A 28 -3.18 -17.85 0.43
N GLY A 29 -2.48 -18.94 0.23
CA GLY A 29 -2.74 -20.19 0.92
C GLY A 29 -2.12 -20.20 2.30
N ASP A 30 -1.60 -21.36 2.70
CA ASP A 30 -0.94 -21.50 4.00
C ASP A 30 0.29 -20.60 4.08
N MET A 31 0.50 -20.03 5.26
CA MET A 31 1.69 -19.25 5.53
C MET A 31 2.47 -19.84 6.70
N THR A 32 3.76 -19.59 6.72
CA THR A 32 4.64 -19.94 7.84
C THR A 32 4.97 -18.71 8.67
N LEU A 33 5.07 -18.90 9.98
CA LEU A 33 5.52 -17.88 10.92
C LEU A 33 6.76 -18.37 11.67
N PRO A 34 7.87 -17.61 11.63
CA PRO A 34 8.09 -16.43 10.78
C PRO A 34 8.24 -16.83 9.31
N GLY A 35 7.90 -15.95 8.39
CA GLY A 35 8.01 -16.23 6.97
C GLY A 35 8.23 -14.99 6.14
N SER A 36 9.00 -15.14 5.06
CA SER A 36 9.27 -14.07 4.10
C SER A 36 8.62 -14.42 2.77
N TYR A 37 7.96 -13.44 2.15
CA TYR A 37 7.26 -13.63 0.90
C TYR A 37 7.43 -12.44 -0.01
N ASP A 38 7.51 -12.71 -1.32
CA ASP A 38 7.30 -11.67 -2.32
C ASP A 38 5.81 -11.58 -2.59
N VAL A 39 5.25 -10.39 -2.46
CA VAL A 39 3.79 -10.19 -2.56
C VAL A 39 3.48 -9.02 -3.48
N GLU A 40 2.29 -9.09 -4.05
CA GLU A 40 1.61 -7.95 -4.63
C GLU A 40 0.73 -7.34 -3.55
N ILE A 41 0.83 -6.02 -3.36
CA ILE A 41 0.00 -5.28 -2.41
C ILE A 41 -1.04 -4.47 -3.17
N ASP A 42 -2.27 -4.48 -2.67
CA ASP A 42 -3.38 -3.74 -3.24
C ASP A 42 -4.07 -2.90 -2.17
N PHE A 43 -4.44 -1.69 -2.55
CA PHE A 43 -5.16 -0.75 -1.70
C PHE A 43 -6.55 -0.56 -2.26
N ASP A 44 -7.55 -1.10 -1.58
CA ASP A 44 -8.93 -1.22 -2.10
C ASP A 44 -9.93 -0.29 -1.43
N SER A 45 -9.47 0.74 -0.73
CA SER A 45 -10.36 1.75 -0.16
C SER A 45 -10.89 2.68 -1.25
N GLU A 46 -11.92 3.42 -0.90
CA GLU A 46 -12.44 4.48 -1.75
C GLU A 46 -11.63 5.76 -1.50
N TYR A 47 -10.91 6.20 -2.52
CA TYR A 47 -10.02 7.36 -2.44
C TYR A 47 -10.59 8.52 -3.22
N ILE A 48 -10.55 9.71 -2.60
CA ILE A 48 -11.04 10.96 -3.19
C ILE A 48 -9.97 12.01 -2.97
N TRP A 49 -9.50 12.60 -4.07
CA TRP A 49 -8.48 13.64 -4.00
C TRP A 49 -8.95 14.84 -3.16
N GLY A 50 -8.11 15.24 -2.21
CA GLY A 50 -8.42 16.35 -1.32
C GLY A 50 -9.23 15.98 -0.09
N GLU A 51 -9.77 14.76 -0.02
CA GLU A 51 -10.51 14.26 1.15
C GLU A 51 -9.69 13.26 1.96
N ASN A 52 -9.13 12.25 1.29
CA ASN A 52 -8.31 11.22 1.95
C ASN A 52 -7.02 10.90 1.18
N VAL A 53 -6.72 11.67 0.14
CA VAL A 53 -5.47 11.62 -0.60
C VAL A 53 -4.96 13.04 -0.76
N PHE A 54 -3.71 13.29 -0.39
CA PHE A 54 -3.12 14.62 -0.39
C PHE A 54 -1.69 14.58 -0.92
N TYR A 55 -1.18 15.74 -1.38
CA TYR A 55 0.25 15.86 -1.64
C TYR A 55 1.03 15.70 -0.33
N SER A 56 2.18 15.06 -0.43
CA SER A 56 3.10 14.88 0.68
C SER A 56 4.34 15.75 0.48
N ASN A 57 4.80 16.37 1.57
CA ASN A 57 6.07 17.10 1.58
C ASN A 57 7.27 16.21 1.88
N VAL A 58 7.03 14.92 2.12
CA VAL A 58 8.09 13.97 2.45
C VAL A 58 8.47 13.20 1.19
N PRO A 59 9.67 13.38 0.64
CA PRO A 59 10.08 12.71 -0.59
C PRO A 59 10.64 11.31 -0.32
N GLU A 60 9.88 10.51 0.39
CA GLU A 60 10.23 9.14 0.76
C GLU A 60 9.05 8.21 0.59
N GLU A 61 9.32 7.01 0.11
CA GLU A 61 8.33 5.96 0.05
C GLU A 61 8.30 5.24 1.39
N SER A 62 7.12 5.16 2.01
CA SER A 62 6.99 4.56 3.34
C SER A 62 5.61 3.97 3.59
N ILE A 63 5.60 2.98 4.48
CA ILE A 63 4.38 2.39 5.04
C ILE A 63 4.54 2.45 6.56
N SER A 64 3.51 2.92 7.24
CA SER A 64 3.52 2.98 8.70
C SER A 64 2.15 2.55 9.22
N LEU A 65 2.15 1.67 10.20
CA LEU A 65 0.92 1.13 10.80
C LEU A 65 0.59 1.90 12.09
N CYS A 66 -0.64 2.39 12.16
CA CYS A 66 -1.14 3.10 13.33
C CYS A 66 -2.61 2.74 13.56
N ASN A 67 -2.91 2.07 14.67
CA ASN A 67 -4.28 1.70 15.05
C ASN A 67 -5.06 0.97 13.94
N GLY A 68 -4.43 0.00 13.30
CA GLY A 68 -5.06 -0.79 12.26
C GLY A 68 -5.18 -0.09 10.91
N VAL A 69 -4.54 1.06 10.74
CA VAL A 69 -4.56 1.82 9.51
C VAL A 69 -3.14 1.96 8.98
N ASN A 70 -2.94 1.60 7.72
CA ASN A 70 -1.69 1.81 7.02
C ASN A 70 -1.62 3.24 6.52
N LYS A 71 -0.55 3.92 6.83
CA LYS A 71 -0.26 5.27 6.32
C LYS A 71 0.78 5.12 5.23
N ILE A 72 0.41 5.50 4.01
CA ILE A 72 1.22 5.29 2.81
C ILE A 72 1.73 6.63 2.31
N ASN A 73 3.02 6.71 2.07
CA ASN A 73 3.65 7.83 1.37
C ASN A 73 4.34 7.25 0.14
N SER A 74 3.96 7.70 -1.03
CA SER A 74 4.45 7.11 -2.27
C SER A 74 4.62 8.14 -3.37
N LYS A 75 5.47 7.82 -4.34
CA LYS A 75 5.71 8.67 -5.50
C LYS A 75 4.70 8.35 -6.60
N VAL A 76 4.13 9.37 -7.21
CA VAL A 76 3.27 9.22 -8.38
C VAL A 76 4.12 9.04 -9.62
N ILE A 77 3.90 7.93 -10.31
CA ILE A 77 4.61 7.59 -11.56
C ILE A 77 3.84 8.11 -12.77
N SER A 78 2.54 7.86 -12.79
CA SER A 78 1.67 8.31 -13.90
C SER A 78 0.23 8.39 -13.44
N ILE A 79 -0.57 9.11 -14.23
CA ILE A 79 -2.00 9.28 -13.98
C ILE A 79 -2.72 9.12 -15.31
N ASP A 80 -3.78 8.32 -15.30
CA ASP A 80 -4.67 8.14 -16.44
C ASP A 80 -6.11 8.15 -15.93
N GLY A 81 -6.80 9.28 -16.12
CA GLY A 81 -8.12 9.49 -15.54
C GLY A 81 -8.06 9.44 -14.02
N ASP A 82 -8.82 8.53 -13.44
CA ASP A 82 -8.84 8.32 -11.98
C ASP A 82 -7.85 7.24 -11.53
N ILE A 83 -7.08 6.65 -12.45
CA ILE A 83 -6.07 5.66 -12.09
C ILE A 83 -4.74 6.35 -11.84
N VAL A 84 -4.27 6.26 -10.61
CA VAL A 84 -2.97 6.77 -10.19
C VAL A 84 -2.02 5.60 -10.04
N VAL A 85 -0.91 5.66 -10.75
CA VAL A 85 0.15 4.65 -10.62
C VAL A 85 1.19 5.19 -9.67
N ILE A 86 1.39 4.48 -8.56
CA ILE A 86 2.34 4.85 -7.52
C ILE A 86 3.45 3.82 -7.43
N SER A 87 4.56 4.21 -6.83
CA SER A 87 5.68 3.30 -6.58
C SER A 87 5.94 3.09 -5.10
N LEU A 88 6.31 1.86 -4.77
CA LEU A 88 6.95 1.50 -3.51
C LEU A 88 8.18 0.66 -3.87
N GLY A 89 9.33 1.33 -3.92
CA GLY A 89 10.55 0.72 -4.41
C GLY A 89 10.46 0.38 -5.90
N CYS A 90 10.70 -0.87 -6.23
CA CYS A 90 10.58 -1.38 -7.60
C CYS A 90 9.15 -1.79 -7.97
N ASP A 91 8.25 -1.81 -7.00
CA ASP A 91 6.86 -2.20 -7.24
C ASP A 91 6.03 -1.02 -7.70
N VAL A 92 5.15 -1.30 -8.63
CA VAL A 92 4.23 -0.33 -9.22
C VAL A 92 2.82 -0.76 -8.88
N ILE A 93 2.06 0.13 -8.27
CA ILE A 93 0.72 -0.16 -7.75
C ILE A 93 -0.27 0.81 -8.37
N MET A 94 -1.40 0.29 -8.85
CA MET A 94 -2.49 1.11 -9.37
C MET A 94 -3.49 1.38 -8.26
N VAL A 95 -3.85 2.64 -8.09
CA VAL A 95 -4.84 3.08 -7.08
C VAL A 95 -5.87 3.94 -7.79
N GLU A 96 -7.14 3.65 -7.57
CA GLU A 96 -8.21 4.47 -8.13
C GLU A 96 -8.52 5.62 -7.18
N VAL A 97 -8.39 6.85 -7.67
CA VAL A 97 -8.59 8.07 -6.90
C VAL A 97 -9.52 9.00 -7.67
N SER A 98 -10.70 9.23 -7.12
CA SER A 98 -11.65 10.18 -7.73
C SER A 98 -11.08 11.59 -7.70
N GLY A 99 -11.13 12.28 -8.83
CA GLY A 99 -10.57 13.62 -8.95
C GLY A 99 -9.06 13.68 -9.14
N ALA A 100 -8.44 12.56 -9.49
CA ALA A 100 -6.99 12.46 -9.62
C ALA A 100 -6.38 13.29 -10.76
N GLY A 101 -7.20 13.77 -11.70
CA GLY A 101 -6.70 14.51 -12.86
C GLY A 101 -5.92 15.78 -12.54
N VAL A 102 -6.00 16.28 -11.30
CA VAL A 102 -5.24 17.46 -10.87
C VAL A 102 -3.87 17.10 -10.30
N ILE A 103 -3.58 15.82 -10.09
CA ILE A 103 -2.30 15.37 -9.52
C ILE A 103 -1.23 15.46 -10.60
N SER A 104 -0.07 15.98 -10.24
CA SER A 104 1.09 16.03 -11.14
C SER A 104 1.99 14.80 -10.94
N ASN A 105 2.61 14.35 -12.03
CA ASN A 105 3.61 13.27 -11.98
C ASN A 105 4.81 13.71 -11.15
N GLU A 106 5.52 12.73 -10.61
CA GLU A 106 6.74 12.91 -9.82
C GLU A 106 6.57 13.62 -8.49
N HIS A 107 5.32 13.89 -8.09
CA HIS A 107 5.02 14.32 -6.74
C HIS A 107 4.83 13.11 -5.84
N TYR A 108 4.99 13.32 -4.53
CA TYR A 108 4.64 12.33 -3.53
C TYR A 108 3.23 12.60 -3.03
N ILE A 109 2.50 11.54 -2.77
CA ILE A 109 1.16 11.61 -2.19
C ILE A 109 1.11 10.81 -0.90
N PHE A 110 0.18 11.21 -0.05
CA PHE A 110 -0.08 10.55 1.22
C PHE A 110 -1.54 10.11 1.26
N PHE A 111 -1.76 8.89 1.70
CA PHE A 111 -3.11 8.37 1.91
C PHE A 111 -3.11 7.29 2.99
N ASN A 112 -4.29 7.02 3.55
CA ASN A 112 -4.50 5.99 4.55
C ASN A 112 -5.24 4.82 3.93
N SER A 113 -4.85 3.60 4.29
CA SER A 113 -5.53 2.39 3.88
C SER A 113 -5.76 1.52 5.11
N PRO A 114 -7.04 1.36 5.54
CA PRO A 114 -7.33 0.44 6.64
C PRO A 114 -6.84 -0.97 6.33
N ALA A 115 -6.43 -1.70 7.34
CA ALA A 115 -5.89 -3.05 7.17
C ALA A 115 -6.85 -3.98 6.43
N GLU A 116 -8.15 -3.90 6.74
CA GLU A 116 -9.18 -4.72 6.11
C GLU A 116 -9.43 -4.35 4.64
N MET A 117 -8.97 -3.19 4.19
CA MET A 117 -9.05 -2.73 2.81
C MET A 117 -7.71 -2.80 2.09
N THR A 118 -6.72 -3.38 2.73
CA THR A 118 -5.40 -3.61 2.16
C THR A 118 -5.22 -5.12 2.01
N SER A 119 -4.75 -5.56 0.86
CA SER A 119 -4.53 -6.99 0.64
C SER A 119 -3.11 -7.26 0.15
N VAL A 120 -2.58 -8.41 0.53
CA VAL A 120 -1.31 -8.90 0.03
C VAL A 120 -1.51 -10.30 -0.52
N THR A 121 -1.01 -10.52 -1.74
CA THR A 121 -1.11 -11.78 -2.45
C THR A 121 0.29 -12.25 -2.81
N PRO A 122 0.71 -13.43 -2.34
CA PRO A 122 2.04 -13.93 -2.70
C PRO A 122 2.10 -14.27 -4.18
N PHE A 123 3.23 -13.99 -4.80
CA PHE A 123 3.47 -14.45 -6.16
C PHE A 123 3.60 -15.97 -6.13
N SER A 124 2.91 -16.63 -7.05
CA SER A 124 3.02 -18.08 -7.18
C SER A 124 4.31 -18.44 -7.93
N ASN A 125 4.93 -19.51 -7.49
CA ASN A 125 6.11 -20.06 -8.12
C ASN A 125 5.76 -21.24 -9.01
#